data_b98380252a129e3a12ea00e8bfe84a06
#
_entry.id   b98380252a129e3a12ea00e8bfe84a06
#
_cell.length_a   1.000
_cell.length_b   1.000
_cell.length_c   1.000
_cell.angle_alpha   90.00
_cell.angle_beta   90.00
_cell.angle_gamma   90.00
#
_symmetry.space_group_name_H-M   'P 1'
#
loop_
_entity.id
_entity.type
_entity.pdbx_description
1 polymer ?
#
loop_
_entity_poly.entity_id
_entity_poly.type
_entity_poly.pdbx_seq_one_letter_code
_entity_poly.pdbx_strand_id
1 'polypeptide(L)'
;EKISNEFLKVGAYALDLPVTGGDVGAKNATLSIMAGGDKKVFEEVVLPLVEKLGKNITYFGEAGKGQYTKLANQIAIATTMISVAESFKFAKEVGLDLDSFFKTVSTGSGGSFSMTSYGPRILNEDFKPGFFTHHFIKDMKLALEECEKMNIKLPGLETAYKIYNELEEEIRNTNGTQAISKWYKL
;
A
#
# COMPACT_ATOMS: atom_id res chain seq x y z
N GLU A 1 10.62 1.93 -17.00
CA GLU A 1 11.03 2.62 -18.24
C GLU A 1 12.38 2.08 -18.76
N LYS A 2 13.50 2.18 -18.00
CA LYS A 2 14.83 1.71 -18.48
C LYS A 2 14.81 0.27 -19.00
N ILE A 3 14.26 -0.66 -18.23
CA ILE A 3 14.16 -2.08 -18.61
C ILE A 3 13.34 -2.22 -19.90
N SER A 4 12.18 -1.57 -20.01
CA SER A 4 11.34 -1.60 -21.20
C SER A 4 12.11 -1.12 -22.44
N ASN A 5 12.85 -0.01 -22.33
CA ASN A 5 13.64 0.53 -23.42
C ASN A 5 14.77 -0.42 -23.87
N GLU A 6 15.41 -1.14 -22.94
CA GLU A 6 16.44 -2.13 -23.30
C GLU A 6 15.84 -3.36 -24.01
N PHE A 7 14.67 -3.83 -23.57
CA PHE A 7 13.98 -4.93 -24.23
C PHE A 7 13.53 -4.58 -25.66
N LEU A 8 13.06 -3.35 -25.88
CA LEU A 8 12.66 -2.89 -27.21
C LEU A 8 13.81 -2.92 -28.22
N LYS A 9 15.07 -2.70 -27.80
CA LYS A 9 16.25 -2.77 -28.69
C LYS A 9 16.47 -4.14 -29.30
N VAL A 10 15.97 -5.19 -28.65
CA VAL A 10 16.09 -6.58 -29.09
C VAL A 10 14.77 -7.17 -29.60
N GLY A 11 13.77 -6.31 -29.87
CA GLY A 11 12.47 -6.73 -30.40
C GLY A 11 11.57 -7.42 -29.37
N ALA A 12 11.85 -7.25 -28.07
CA ALA A 12 11.05 -7.80 -26.96
C ALA A 12 10.32 -6.69 -26.20
N TYR A 13 9.34 -7.08 -25.39
CA TYR A 13 8.54 -6.16 -24.59
C TYR A 13 8.66 -6.48 -23.09
N ALA A 14 8.74 -5.46 -22.26
CA ALA A 14 8.64 -5.57 -20.81
C ALA A 14 7.54 -4.64 -20.31
N LEU A 15 6.63 -5.19 -19.52
CA LEU A 15 5.51 -4.47 -18.90
C LEU A 15 5.69 -4.44 -17.38
N ASP A 16 5.21 -3.39 -16.73
CA ASP A 16 5.14 -3.30 -15.29
C ASP A 16 3.71 -3.61 -14.82
N LEU A 17 3.59 -4.56 -13.90
CA LEU A 17 2.32 -5.12 -13.44
C LEU A 17 2.27 -5.23 -11.91
N PRO A 18 2.54 -4.14 -11.17
CA PRO A 18 2.43 -4.18 -9.72
C PRO A 18 0.99 -4.44 -9.29
N VAL A 19 0.87 -5.01 -8.08
CA VAL A 19 -0.41 -5.47 -7.56
C VAL A 19 -0.73 -4.86 -6.19
N THR A 20 -2.02 -4.87 -5.85
CA THR A 20 -2.52 -4.65 -4.49
C THR A 20 -3.58 -5.70 -4.15
N GLY A 21 -3.79 -5.96 -2.84
CA GLY A 21 -4.70 -7.01 -2.34
C GLY A 21 -4.01 -7.99 -1.39
N GLY A 22 -2.68 -7.87 -1.22
CA GLY A 22 -1.90 -8.67 -0.27
C GLY A 22 -1.90 -10.17 -0.60
N ASP A 23 -1.51 -10.97 0.38
CA ASP A 23 -1.46 -12.43 0.30
C ASP A 23 -2.85 -13.06 0.14
N VAL A 24 -3.87 -12.47 0.77
CA VAL A 24 -5.26 -12.91 0.64
C VAL A 24 -5.76 -12.73 -0.78
N GLY A 25 -5.48 -11.57 -1.40
CA GLY A 25 -5.82 -11.31 -2.79
C GLY A 25 -5.12 -12.26 -3.76
N ALA A 26 -3.85 -12.58 -3.49
CA ALA A 26 -3.10 -13.55 -4.29
C ALA A 26 -3.66 -14.97 -4.18
N LYS A 27 -3.94 -15.44 -2.97
CA LYS A 27 -4.54 -16.78 -2.74
C LYS A 27 -5.91 -16.96 -3.40
N ASN A 28 -6.72 -15.90 -3.40
CA ASN A 28 -8.08 -15.93 -3.91
C ASN A 28 -8.20 -15.48 -5.38
N ALA A 29 -7.08 -15.17 -6.04
CA ALA A 29 -7.06 -14.62 -7.40
C ALA A 29 -7.96 -13.36 -7.53
N THR A 30 -7.90 -12.49 -6.53
CA THR A 30 -8.67 -11.23 -6.44
C THR A 30 -7.80 -9.99 -6.39
N LEU A 31 -6.55 -10.08 -6.84
CA LEU A 31 -5.64 -8.94 -6.90
C LEU A 31 -6.21 -7.82 -7.78
N SER A 32 -5.89 -6.58 -7.40
CA SER A 32 -5.95 -5.46 -8.35
C SER A 32 -4.58 -5.30 -8.99
N ILE A 33 -4.52 -5.30 -10.32
CA ILE A 33 -3.31 -5.28 -11.14
C ILE A 33 -3.25 -3.96 -11.90
N MET A 34 -2.14 -3.25 -11.77
CA MET A 34 -1.92 -1.93 -12.35
C MET A 34 -0.93 -2.05 -13.50
N ALA A 35 -1.44 -2.07 -14.73
CA ALA A 35 -0.62 -2.37 -15.89
C ALA A 35 -0.05 -1.10 -16.55
N GLY A 36 1.28 -1.13 -16.86
CA GLY A 36 1.97 -0.16 -17.68
C GLY A 36 2.85 -0.84 -18.74
N GLY A 37 2.96 -0.23 -19.93
CA GLY A 37 3.75 -0.76 -21.03
C GLY A 37 3.07 -0.64 -22.38
N ASP A 38 3.48 -1.44 -23.36
CA ASP A 38 2.86 -1.48 -24.68
C ASP A 38 1.41 -1.97 -24.57
N LYS A 39 0.47 -1.15 -25.04
CA LYS A 39 -0.96 -1.42 -24.92
C LYS A 39 -1.40 -2.67 -25.67
N LYS A 40 -0.90 -2.84 -26.90
CA LYS A 40 -1.27 -3.99 -27.73
C LYS A 40 -0.78 -5.29 -27.15
N VAL A 41 0.46 -5.32 -26.67
CA VAL A 41 1.03 -6.49 -25.98
C VAL A 41 0.28 -6.76 -24.69
N PHE A 42 -0.11 -5.73 -23.95
CA PHE A 42 -0.95 -5.90 -22.76
C PHE A 42 -2.27 -6.57 -23.11
N GLU A 43 -3.03 -6.04 -24.06
CA GLU A 43 -4.37 -6.52 -24.39
C GLU A 43 -4.35 -7.92 -25.02
N GLU A 44 -3.44 -8.19 -25.96
CA GLU A 44 -3.43 -9.43 -26.74
C GLU A 44 -2.71 -10.59 -26.05
N VAL A 45 -1.70 -10.30 -25.21
CA VAL A 45 -0.83 -11.35 -24.66
C VAL A 45 -0.94 -11.41 -23.12
N VAL A 46 -0.83 -10.27 -22.42
CA VAL A 46 -0.68 -10.25 -20.97
C VAL A 46 -2.02 -10.37 -20.26
N LEU A 47 -3.03 -9.64 -20.71
CA LEU A 47 -4.35 -9.60 -20.06
C LEU A 47 -4.97 -10.99 -19.86
N PRO A 48 -5.02 -11.89 -20.86
CA PRO A 48 -5.58 -13.24 -20.67
C PRO A 48 -4.86 -14.08 -19.59
N LEU A 49 -3.58 -13.80 -19.34
CA LEU A 49 -2.79 -14.47 -18.31
C LEU A 49 -3.10 -13.91 -16.92
N VAL A 50 -3.10 -12.59 -16.78
CA VAL A 50 -3.27 -11.94 -15.47
C VAL A 50 -4.72 -11.93 -14.96
N GLU A 51 -5.70 -12.15 -15.83
CA GLU A 51 -7.11 -12.42 -15.45
C GLU A 51 -7.27 -13.66 -14.55
N LYS A 52 -6.29 -14.57 -14.57
CA LYS A 52 -6.24 -15.72 -13.64
C LYS A 52 -5.73 -15.36 -12.25
N LEU A 53 -5.13 -14.18 -12.09
CA LEU A 53 -4.49 -13.74 -10.84
C LEU A 53 -5.27 -12.63 -10.13
N GLY A 54 -6.09 -11.87 -10.86
CA GLY A 54 -6.81 -10.73 -10.33
C GLY A 54 -8.15 -10.49 -10.99
N LYS A 55 -9.00 -9.71 -10.32
CA LYS A 55 -10.33 -9.34 -10.82
C LYS A 55 -10.44 -7.88 -11.28
N ASN A 56 -9.54 -7.03 -10.79
CA ASN A 56 -9.52 -5.63 -11.14
C ASN A 56 -8.19 -5.33 -11.84
N ILE A 57 -8.22 -5.34 -13.17
CA ILE A 57 -7.02 -5.17 -13.99
C ILE A 57 -7.20 -3.90 -14.80
N THR A 58 -6.32 -2.92 -14.57
CA THR A 58 -6.44 -1.60 -15.21
C THR A 58 -5.13 -1.24 -15.90
N TYR A 59 -5.23 -0.84 -17.17
CA TYR A 59 -4.12 -0.28 -17.93
C TYR A 59 -4.00 1.21 -17.68
N PHE A 60 -2.82 1.66 -17.23
CA PHE A 60 -2.56 3.06 -16.85
C PHE A 60 -1.71 3.83 -17.86
N GLY A 61 -1.23 3.19 -18.92
CA GLY A 61 -0.44 3.85 -19.95
C GLY A 61 0.91 3.19 -20.21
N GLU A 62 1.86 3.97 -20.68
CA GLU A 62 3.21 3.53 -21.05
C GLU A 62 3.98 2.89 -19.89
N ALA A 63 5.15 2.32 -20.22
CA ALA A 63 6.03 1.68 -19.24
C ALA A 63 6.38 2.59 -18.06
N GLY A 64 6.22 2.08 -16.84
CA GLY A 64 6.37 2.80 -15.59
C GLY A 64 5.07 3.33 -14.98
N LYS A 65 3.98 3.47 -15.76
CA LYS A 65 2.71 4.00 -15.25
C LYS A 65 2.05 3.07 -14.23
N GLY A 66 2.18 1.77 -14.38
CA GLY A 66 1.78 0.80 -13.36
C GLY A 66 2.52 1.01 -12.05
N GLN A 67 3.85 1.19 -12.10
CA GLN A 67 4.66 1.44 -10.91
C GLN A 67 4.30 2.78 -10.23
N TYR A 68 4.08 3.86 -11.00
CA TYR A 68 3.62 5.13 -10.44
C TYR A 68 2.23 4.99 -9.77
N THR A 69 1.34 4.22 -10.37
CA THR A 69 0.03 3.92 -9.75
C THR A 69 0.21 3.16 -8.43
N LYS A 70 1.15 2.21 -8.37
CA LYS A 70 1.48 1.51 -7.12
C LYS A 70 2.03 2.46 -6.06
N LEU A 71 2.92 3.39 -6.41
CA LEU A 71 3.41 4.39 -5.46
C LEU A 71 2.26 5.27 -4.94
N ALA A 72 1.37 5.73 -5.81
CA ALA A 72 0.18 6.49 -5.40
C ALA A 72 -0.72 5.71 -4.43
N ASN A 73 -0.94 4.40 -4.69
CA ASN A 73 -1.64 3.51 -3.77
C ASN A 73 -0.94 3.44 -2.40
N GLN A 74 0.40 3.32 -2.36
CA GLN A 74 1.15 3.26 -1.10
C GLN A 74 1.10 4.58 -0.33
N ILE A 75 1.07 5.72 -1.01
CA ILE A 75 0.87 7.04 -0.41
C ILE A 75 -0.48 7.11 0.31
N ALA A 76 -1.56 6.65 -0.34
CA ALA A 76 -2.89 6.61 0.26
C ALA A 76 -2.93 5.70 1.51
N ILE A 77 -2.31 4.52 1.44
CA ILE A 77 -2.22 3.60 2.59
C ILE A 77 -1.42 4.24 3.74
N ALA A 78 -0.31 4.93 3.44
CA ALA A 78 0.55 5.54 4.44
C ALA A 78 -0.22 6.51 5.34
N THR A 79 -0.97 7.42 4.74
CA THR A 79 -1.76 8.42 5.46
C THR A 79 -2.97 7.83 6.18
N THR A 80 -3.66 6.85 5.60
CA THR A 80 -4.79 6.19 6.28
C THR A 80 -4.33 5.33 7.45
N MET A 81 -3.14 4.73 7.44
CA MET A 81 -2.61 3.98 8.58
C MET A 81 -2.28 4.89 9.77
N ILE A 82 -1.72 6.08 9.52
CA ILE A 82 -1.54 7.08 10.58
C ILE A 82 -2.91 7.49 11.15
N SER A 83 -3.85 7.83 10.29
CA SER A 83 -5.20 8.24 10.69
C SER A 83 -5.87 7.20 11.61
N VAL A 84 -5.74 5.91 11.28
CA VAL A 84 -6.25 4.82 12.13
C VAL A 84 -5.56 4.82 13.49
N ALA A 85 -4.22 4.82 13.53
CA ALA A 85 -3.47 4.75 14.78
C ALA A 85 -3.75 5.99 15.67
N GLU A 86 -3.76 7.19 15.11
CA GLU A 86 -4.03 8.42 15.84
C GLU A 86 -5.46 8.48 16.38
N SER A 87 -6.45 8.06 15.59
CA SER A 87 -7.84 8.05 16.03
C SER A 87 -8.07 7.06 17.17
N PHE A 88 -7.50 5.86 17.13
CA PHE A 88 -7.53 4.93 18.25
C PHE A 88 -6.79 5.46 19.46
N LYS A 89 -5.62 6.09 19.27
CA LYS A 89 -4.86 6.70 20.37
C LYS A 89 -5.68 7.77 21.06
N PHE A 90 -6.27 8.69 20.30
CA PHE A 90 -7.14 9.71 20.87
C PHE A 90 -8.33 9.11 21.62
N ALA A 91 -9.04 8.15 21.00
CA ALA A 91 -10.19 7.48 21.62
C ALA A 91 -9.82 6.83 22.97
N LYS A 92 -8.67 6.16 23.03
CA LYS A 92 -8.13 5.55 24.25
C LYS A 92 -7.85 6.59 25.34
N GLU A 93 -7.18 7.69 25.01
CA GLU A 93 -6.80 8.73 25.97
C GLU A 93 -8.01 9.45 26.58
N VAL A 94 -9.10 9.60 25.83
CA VAL A 94 -10.35 10.20 26.34
C VAL A 94 -11.31 9.17 26.96
N GLY A 95 -10.88 7.92 27.09
CA GLY A 95 -11.63 6.87 27.80
C GLY A 95 -12.81 6.29 27.03
N LEU A 96 -12.81 6.33 25.70
CA LEU A 96 -13.84 5.66 24.89
C LEU A 96 -13.62 4.16 24.87
N ASP A 97 -14.71 3.39 24.81
CA ASP A 97 -14.66 1.99 24.47
C ASP A 97 -14.23 1.83 23.02
N LEU A 98 -13.07 1.18 22.80
CA LEU A 98 -12.44 1.11 21.49
C LEU A 98 -13.21 0.22 20.51
N ASP A 99 -13.91 -0.79 20.97
CA ASP A 99 -14.74 -1.64 20.13
C ASP A 99 -15.96 -0.89 19.60
N SER A 100 -16.64 -0.13 20.47
CA SER A 100 -17.75 0.73 20.09
C SER A 100 -17.30 1.86 19.16
N PHE A 101 -16.14 2.47 19.44
CA PHE A 101 -15.51 3.46 18.57
C PHE A 101 -15.26 2.88 17.17
N PHE A 102 -14.59 1.73 17.09
CA PHE A 102 -14.32 1.06 15.81
C PHE A 102 -15.60 0.77 15.03
N LYS A 103 -16.61 0.13 15.67
CA LYS A 103 -17.88 -0.22 15.02
C LYS A 103 -18.59 0.98 14.42
N THR A 104 -18.52 2.12 15.11
CA THR A 104 -19.17 3.36 14.67
C THR A 104 -18.39 4.04 13.54
N VAL A 105 -17.09 4.24 13.73
CA VAL A 105 -16.26 5.04 12.81
C VAL A 105 -15.97 4.30 11.51
N SER A 106 -15.79 2.97 11.58
CA SER A 106 -15.49 2.16 10.39
C SER A 106 -16.59 2.15 9.33
N THR A 107 -17.83 2.44 9.72
CA THR A 107 -18.99 2.49 8.81
C THR A 107 -19.35 3.90 8.33
N GLY A 108 -18.72 4.92 8.90
CA GLY A 108 -18.93 6.32 8.56
C GLY A 108 -17.83 6.91 7.68
N SER A 109 -17.82 8.23 7.56
CA SER A 109 -16.84 8.99 6.77
C SER A 109 -15.39 8.87 7.27
N GLY A 110 -15.18 8.47 8.53
CA GLY A 110 -13.86 8.11 9.07
C GLY A 110 -13.38 6.72 8.68
N GLY A 111 -14.21 5.94 7.98
CA GLY A 111 -13.88 4.59 7.53
C GLY A 111 -12.86 4.59 6.39
N SER A 112 -12.08 3.51 6.30
CA SER A 112 -11.14 3.23 5.23
C SER A 112 -10.84 1.73 5.19
N PHE A 113 -10.21 1.25 4.10
CA PHE A 113 -9.70 -0.12 4.08
C PHE A 113 -8.74 -0.36 5.25
N SER A 114 -7.89 0.61 5.57
CA SER A 114 -6.99 0.52 6.73
C SER A 114 -7.76 0.37 8.04
N MET A 115 -8.81 1.17 8.25
CA MET A 115 -9.66 1.08 9.45
C MET A 115 -10.35 -0.29 9.54
N THR A 116 -11.00 -0.75 8.47
CA THR A 116 -11.79 -2.00 8.49
C THR A 116 -10.92 -3.25 8.57
N SER A 117 -9.75 -3.26 7.91
CA SER A 117 -8.87 -4.44 7.84
C SER A 117 -7.88 -4.51 8.99
N TYR A 118 -7.37 -3.37 9.46
CA TYR A 118 -6.33 -3.34 10.48
C TYR A 118 -6.83 -2.88 11.86
N GLY A 119 -7.93 -2.14 11.94
CA GLY A 119 -8.53 -1.74 13.22
C GLY A 119 -8.76 -2.92 14.16
N PRO A 120 -9.48 -3.98 13.76
CA PRO A 120 -9.68 -5.16 14.61
C PRO A 120 -8.37 -5.86 14.99
N ARG A 121 -7.39 -5.85 14.11
CA ARG A 121 -6.09 -6.48 14.35
C ARG A 121 -5.28 -5.69 15.39
N ILE A 122 -5.34 -4.36 15.34
CA ILE A 122 -4.72 -3.49 16.36
C ILE A 122 -5.36 -3.75 17.72
N LEU A 123 -6.69 -3.80 17.80
CA LEU A 123 -7.43 -4.05 19.03
C LEU A 123 -7.12 -5.43 19.65
N ASN A 124 -6.82 -6.43 18.82
CA ASN A 124 -6.47 -7.78 19.25
C ASN A 124 -4.94 -8.02 19.31
N GLU A 125 -4.13 -6.98 19.21
CA GLU A 125 -2.65 -7.06 19.18
C GLU A 125 -2.11 -8.05 18.12
N ASP A 126 -2.85 -8.25 17.03
CA ASP A 126 -2.40 -9.09 15.91
C ASP A 126 -1.54 -8.28 14.94
N PHE A 127 -0.23 -8.40 15.09
CA PHE A 127 0.77 -7.73 14.26
C PHE A 127 1.39 -8.65 13.20
N LYS A 128 0.85 -9.83 12.96
CA LYS A 128 1.33 -10.72 11.88
C LYS A 128 1.29 -9.98 10.54
N PRO A 129 2.30 -10.11 9.69
CA PRO A 129 2.34 -9.36 8.44
C PRO A 129 1.42 -9.97 7.37
N GLY A 130 0.47 -9.21 6.85
CA GLY A 130 -0.08 -9.39 5.50
C GLY A 130 0.75 -8.61 4.49
N PHE A 131 1.41 -7.54 4.97
CA PHE A 131 2.42 -6.77 4.26
C PHE A 131 3.44 -6.25 5.30
N PHE A 132 4.71 -6.61 5.12
CA PHE A 132 5.75 -6.28 6.09
C PHE A 132 6.04 -4.78 6.15
N THR A 133 6.29 -4.30 7.37
CA THR A 133 6.61 -2.89 7.63
C THR A 133 7.85 -2.42 6.84
N HIS A 134 8.93 -3.21 6.78
CA HIS A 134 10.13 -2.82 6.03
C HIS A 134 9.89 -2.69 4.52
N HIS A 135 9.02 -3.52 3.94
CA HIS A 135 8.62 -3.36 2.54
C HIS A 135 7.82 -2.09 2.33
N PHE A 136 6.97 -1.72 3.30
CA PHE A 136 6.20 -0.49 3.22
C PHE A 136 7.09 0.75 3.34
N ILE A 137 8.07 0.73 4.23
CA ILE A 137 9.09 1.78 4.35
C ILE A 137 9.84 1.98 3.04
N LYS A 138 10.26 0.87 2.41
CA LYS A 138 10.90 0.90 1.08
C LYS A 138 9.99 1.56 0.04
N ASP A 139 8.71 1.21 0.00
CA ASP A 139 7.76 1.77 -0.97
C ASP A 139 7.55 3.27 -0.75
N MET A 140 7.41 3.72 0.50
CA MET A 140 7.32 5.14 0.84
C MET A 140 8.59 5.90 0.45
N LYS A 141 9.77 5.31 0.67
CA LYS A 141 11.05 5.90 0.26
C LYS A 141 11.10 6.11 -1.25
N LEU A 142 10.74 5.11 -2.04
CA LEU A 142 10.67 5.23 -3.50
C LEU A 142 9.70 6.33 -3.95
N ALA A 143 8.55 6.44 -3.28
CA ALA A 143 7.60 7.52 -3.56
C ALA A 143 8.17 8.90 -3.26
N LEU A 144 8.89 9.06 -2.13
CA LEU A 144 9.57 10.32 -1.78
C LEU A 144 10.68 10.68 -2.77
N GLU A 145 11.48 9.70 -3.23
CA GLU A 145 12.50 9.91 -4.26
C GLU A 145 11.90 10.40 -5.60
N GLU A 146 10.73 9.90 -5.98
CA GLU A 146 10.01 10.40 -7.15
C GLU A 146 9.43 11.81 -6.92
N CYS A 147 8.93 12.09 -5.70
CA CYS A 147 8.47 13.44 -5.33
C CYS A 147 9.59 14.48 -5.45
N GLU A 148 10.82 14.16 -5.01
CA GLU A 148 11.98 15.03 -5.18
C GLU A 148 12.26 15.34 -6.65
N LYS A 149 12.27 14.33 -7.52
CA LYS A 149 12.49 14.51 -8.96
C LYS A 149 11.43 15.40 -9.62
N MET A 150 10.19 15.31 -9.15
CA MET A 150 9.06 16.10 -9.65
C MET A 150 8.93 17.46 -8.94
N ASN A 151 9.74 17.75 -7.93
CA ASN A 151 9.66 18.95 -7.08
C ASN A 151 8.26 19.13 -6.44
N ILE A 152 7.67 18.04 -5.95
CA ILE A 152 6.40 18.07 -5.20
C ILE A 152 6.64 17.67 -3.74
N LYS A 153 5.81 18.21 -2.84
CA LYS A 153 5.84 17.91 -1.41
C LYS A 153 4.56 17.21 -0.98
N LEU A 154 4.70 16.12 -0.27
CA LEU A 154 3.60 15.33 0.30
C LEU A 154 3.80 15.17 1.81
N PRO A 155 3.42 16.17 2.63
CA PRO A 155 3.71 16.18 4.08
C PRO A 155 3.16 14.95 4.82
N GLY A 156 2.01 14.42 4.41
CA GLY A 156 1.44 13.19 4.99
C GLY A 156 2.32 11.97 4.75
N LEU A 157 2.88 11.82 3.54
CA LEU A 157 3.83 10.75 3.22
C LEU A 157 5.14 10.91 4.00
N GLU A 158 5.68 12.13 4.07
CA GLU A 158 6.91 12.44 4.82
C GLU A 158 6.75 12.08 6.31
N THR A 159 5.60 12.45 6.89
CA THR A 159 5.27 12.14 8.29
C THR A 159 5.15 10.63 8.50
N ALA A 160 4.43 9.92 7.62
CA ALA A 160 4.30 8.48 7.71
C ALA A 160 5.66 7.78 7.62
N TYR A 161 6.46 8.14 6.63
CA TYR A 161 7.79 7.58 6.44
C TYR A 161 8.66 7.75 7.69
N LYS A 162 8.66 8.95 8.29
CA LYS A 162 9.39 9.23 9.53
C LYS A 162 8.93 8.32 10.66
N ILE A 163 7.64 8.26 10.95
CA ILE A 163 7.08 7.46 12.06
C ILE A 163 7.40 5.97 11.88
N TYR A 164 7.23 5.42 10.68
CA TYR A 164 7.54 4.02 10.43
C TYR A 164 9.03 3.70 10.59
N ASN A 165 9.93 4.63 10.26
CA ASN A 165 11.37 4.45 10.48
C ASN A 165 11.79 4.52 11.95
N GLU A 166 11.02 5.20 12.81
CA GLU A 166 11.25 5.28 14.25
C GLU A 166 10.81 4.00 15.01
N LEU A 167 10.12 3.07 14.36
CA LEU A 167 9.84 1.75 14.92
C LEU A 167 11.15 0.97 15.10
N GLU A 168 11.22 0.17 16.16
CA GLU A 168 12.35 -0.75 16.40
C GLU A 168 12.59 -1.69 15.21
N GLU A 169 13.85 -2.02 14.96
CA GLU A 169 14.24 -2.82 13.79
C GLU A 169 13.56 -4.19 13.77
N GLU A 170 13.44 -4.83 14.92
CA GLU A 170 12.73 -6.10 15.03
C GLU A 170 11.27 -5.98 14.59
N ILE A 171 10.57 -4.92 15.04
CA ILE A 171 9.18 -4.64 14.64
C ILE A 171 9.09 -4.44 13.14
N ARG A 172 9.99 -3.65 12.55
CA ARG A 172 10.00 -3.39 11.10
C ARG A 172 10.17 -4.67 10.29
N ASN A 173 10.98 -5.61 10.77
CA ASN A 173 11.32 -6.83 10.04
C ASN A 173 10.34 -7.99 10.25
N THR A 174 9.59 -8.00 11.34
CA THR A 174 8.73 -9.14 11.69
C THR A 174 7.24 -8.83 11.65
N ASN A 175 6.86 -7.56 11.75
CA ASN A 175 5.46 -7.15 11.87
C ASN A 175 4.89 -6.54 10.58
N GLY A 176 3.56 -6.56 10.50
CA GLY A 176 2.80 -5.89 9.46
C GLY A 176 2.65 -4.38 9.71
N THR A 177 2.15 -3.67 8.70
CA THR A 177 2.03 -2.21 8.71
C THR A 177 1.18 -1.66 9.86
N GLN A 178 0.25 -2.45 10.41
CA GLN A 178 -0.56 -2.07 11.57
C GLN A 178 0.27 -1.91 12.86
N ALA A 179 1.51 -2.39 12.88
CA ALA A 179 2.43 -2.20 14.01
C ALA A 179 2.82 -0.72 14.25
N ILE A 180 2.44 0.20 13.36
CA ILE A 180 2.54 1.65 13.62
C ILE A 180 1.83 2.03 14.93
N SER A 181 0.79 1.30 15.34
CA SER A 181 0.08 1.52 16.61
C SER A 181 0.99 1.39 17.83
N LYS A 182 2.06 0.58 17.75
CA LYS A 182 3.06 0.46 18.82
C LYS A 182 3.85 1.75 19.03
N TRP A 183 4.13 2.52 17.97
CA TRP A 183 4.75 3.83 18.07
C TRP A 183 3.88 4.80 18.88
N TYR A 184 2.57 4.72 18.70
CA TYR A 184 1.58 5.51 19.44
C TYR A 184 1.26 4.95 20.85
N LYS A 185 1.85 3.82 21.26
CA LYS A 185 1.61 3.15 22.56
C LYS A 185 0.12 2.83 22.77
N LEU A 186 -0.47 2.25 21.73
CA LEU A 186 -1.83 1.73 21.78
C LEU A 186 -1.92 0.44 22.58
#